data_e39ab8ae3793f766d7dc1cb6dd498681
#
_entry.id   e39ab8ae3793f766d7dc1cb6dd498681
#
_cell.length_a   1.000
_cell.length_b   1.000
_cell.length_c   1.000
_cell.angle_alpha   90.00
_cell.angle_beta   90.00
_cell.angle_gamma   90.00
#
_symmetry.space_group_name_H-M   'P 1'
#
loop_
_entity.id
_entity.type
_entity.pdbx_description
1 polymer ?
#
loop_
_entity_poly.entity_id
_entity_poly.type
_entity_poly.pdbx_seq_one_letter_code
_entity_poly.pdbx_strand_id
1 'polypeptide(L)'
;MDIYMQYYDFIIDSLSKNPSYVCTRTARQMSVATDSVAYYHYLVLLAKAYMFKSEMDSAKLSMDRAEVFCDGAEPSSLINDLYAEIYNMRGNVCVRQGLTDSSVVCFQKAFDYRLKGSNRDMLHDISINLADAFVRTGHYDKGAMWYRKALSYCDSLKIPEEKRFPVYYGLAQVYMELRDFTSCDHYYELAARQYDKMLPFEKHIYLNNRGNSYYFRADYPNALEFFRKSLLLARSYPDMIFEEHLTEMNLGETFLLMNQVDSAAYYLNLCSDFFRSIENQTALYYLDTQLIELALKQNNLSLARKRMSEAIQPDYVEPNMQHIRNRYLQHYFEEVGDFKQAYYYQMENQRIDDSTPVSYTHLRAHET
;
A
#
# COMPACT_ATOMS: atom_id res chain seq x y z
N MET A 1 25.92 20.77 -0.32
CA MET A 1 24.71 20.05 -0.76
C MET A 1 25.00 19.05 -1.88
N ASP A 2 25.71 19.43 -2.94
CA ASP A 2 26.03 18.55 -4.08
C ASP A 2 26.73 17.24 -3.69
N ILE A 3 27.67 17.31 -2.71
CA ILE A 3 28.36 16.11 -2.19
C ILE A 3 27.39 15.16 -1.50
N TYR A 4 26.41 15.68 -0.75
CA TYR A 4 25.36 14.87 -0.13
C TYR A 4 24.46 14.21 -1.19
N MET A 5 24.04 14.96 -2.21
CA MET A 5 23.19 14.40 -3.27
C MET A 5 23.89 13.29 -4.05
N GLN A 6 25.16 13.47 -4.42
CA GLN A 6 25.96 12.43 -5.07
C GLN A 6 26.11 11.19 -4.17
N TYR A 7 26.30 11.39 -2.87
CA TYR A 7 26.36 10.29 -1.92
C TYR A 7 24.99 9.59 -1.78
N TYR A 8 23.91 10.36 -1.71
CA TYR A 8 22.54 9.81 -1.63
C TYR A 8 22.24 8.93 -2.84
N ASP A 9 22.47 9.41 -4.04
CA ASP A 9 22.26 8.65 -5.27
C ASP A 9 23.08 7.34 -5.31
N PHE A 10 24.32 7.40 -4.81
CA PHE A 10 25.19 6.23 -4.72
C PHE A 10 24.68 5.17 -3.73
N ILE A 11 24.11 5.58 -2.59
CA ILE A 11 23.79 4.68 -1.48
C ILE A 11 22.34 4.22 -1.45
N ILE A 12 21.42 4.94 -2.12
CA ILE A 12 19.97 4.73 -1.98
C ILE A 12 19.52 3.33 -2.39
N ASP A 13 20.11 2.74 -3.43
CA ASP A 13 19.80 1.40 -3.90
C ASP A 13 20.20 0.31 -2.88
N SER A 14 21.11 0.62 -1.97
CA SER A 14 21.53 -0.29 -0.90
C SER A 14 20.61 -0.22 0.32
N LEU A 15 19.72 0.76 0.38
CA LEU A 15 18.95 1.04 1.59
C LEU A 15 18.00 -0.09 1.99
N SER A 16 17.29 -0.68 1.02
CA SER A 16 16.42 -1.83 1.26
C SER A 16 17.17 -3.15 1.34
N LYS A 17 18.29 -3.28 0.59
CA LYS A 17 19.05 -4.54 0.48
C LYS A 17 20.00 -4.77 1.66
N ASN A 18 20.65 -3.72 2.14
CA ASN A 18 21.62 -3.78 3.23
C ASN A 18 21.60 -2.49 4.06
N PRO A 19 20.55 -2.25 4.86
CA PRO A 19 20.43 -1.02 5.65
C PRO A 19 21.55 -0.85 6.69
N SER A 20 22.13 -1.94 7.20
CA SER A 20 23.26 -1.88 8.12
C SER A 20 24.53 -1.32 7.46
N TYR A 21 24.76 -1.65 6.19
CA TYR A 21 25.85 -1.05 5.40
C TYR A 21 25.61 0.45 5.23
N VAL A 22 24.36 0.85 4.92
CA VAL A 22 23.98 2.27 4.79
C VAL A 22 24.21 3.00 6.11
N CYS A 23 23.80 2.45 7.25
CA CYS A 23 24.06 3.04 8.58
C CYS A 23 25.55 3.30 8.79
N THR A 24 26.40 2.31 8.58
CA THR A 24 27.85 2.42 8.81
C THR A 24 28.50 3.46 7.89
N ARG A 25 28.14 3.44 6.62
CA ARG A 25 28.70 4.37 5.62
C ARG A 25 28.22 5.79 5.85
N THR A 26 26.94 5.99 6.19
CA THR A 26 26.37 7.31 6.46
C THR A 26 26.95 7.91 7.75
N ALA A 27 27.10 7.13 8.81
CA ALA A 27 27.75 7.58 10.04
C ALA A 27 29.19 8.06 9.80
N ARG A 28 29.93 7.40 8.90
CA ARG A 28 31.27 7.85 8.49
C ARG A 28 31.23 9.18 7.72
N GLN A 29 30.23 9.38 6.83
CA GLN A 29 30.09 10.66 6.14
C GLN A 29 29.75 11.80 7.11
N MET A 30 28.90 11.54 8.10
CA MET A 30 28.58 12.48 9.16
C MET A 30 29.83 12.92 9.93
N SER A 31 30.76 12.00 10.24
CA SER A 31 31.99 12.32 11.01
C SER A 31 32.97 13.22 10.28
N VAL A 32 32.87 13.32 8.95
CA VAL A 32 33.75 14.17 8.11
C VAL A 32 33.01 15.36 7.49
N ALA A 33 31.73 15.53 7.79
CA ALA A 33 30.93 16.64 7.28
C ALA A 33 31.38 17.96 7.91
N THR A 34 31.73 18.92 7.07
CA THR A 34 32.18 20.27 7.49
C THR A 34 31.05 21.29 7.49
N ASP A 35 29.93 20.96 6.83
CA ASP A 35 28.73 21.77 6.72
C ASP A 35 27.61 21.17 7.61
N SER A 36 27.07 21.97 8.52
CA SER A 36 26.04 21.56 9.45
C SER A 36 24.74 21.09 8.74
N VAL A 37 24.35 21.74 7.65
CA VAL A 37 23.15 21.34 6.89
C VAL A 37 23.36 19.95 6.27
N ALA A 38 24.52 19.72 5.64
CA ALA A 38 24.88 18.42 5.10
C ALA A 38 24.92 17.33 6.18
N TYR A 39 25.46 17.64 7.37
CA TYR A 39 25.45 16.73 8.52
C TYR A 39 24.04 16.26 8.87
N TYR A 40 23.07 17.17 8.94
CA TYR A 40 21.70 16.84 9.29
C TYR A 40 20.94 16.13 8.16
N HIS A 41 21.27 16.37 6.89
CA HIS A 41 20.78 15.53 5.79
C HIS A 41 21.29 14.08 5.91
N TYR A 42 22.56 13.88 6.24
CA TYR A 42 23.07 12.53 6.55
C TYR A 42 22.35 11.91 7.77
N LEU A 43 22.02 12.70 8.79
CA LEU A 43 21.28 12.22 9.95
C LEU A 43 19.85 11.74 9.58
N VAL A 44 19.17 12.44 8.67
CA VAL A 44 17.86 12.00 8.15
C VAL A 44 18.00 10.75 7.27
N LEU A 45 19.05 10.65 6.47
CA LEU A 45 19.34 9.41 5.72
C LEU A 45 19.63 8.24 6.66
N LEU A 46 20.33 8.49 7.77
CA LEU A 46 20.55 7.48 8.81
C LEU A 46 19.21 7.05 9.46
N ALA A 47 18.31 8.01 9.74
CA ALA A 47 16.95 7.71 10.23
C ALA A 47 16.20 6.78 9.26
N LYS A 48 16.33 7.01 7.94
CA LYS A 48 15.75 6.15 6.90
C LYS A 48 16.32 4.72 6.96
N ALA A 49 17.62 4.59 7.15
CA ALA A 49 18.25 3.28 7.31
C ALA A 49 17.82 2.55 8.59
N TYR A 50 17.67 3.27 9.72
CA TYR A 50 17.09 2.71 10.95
C TYR A 50 15.66 2.23 10.76
N MET A 51 14.84 2.95 10.00
CA MET A 51 13.47 2.53 9.67
C MET A 51 13.47 1.19 8.90
N PHE A 52 14.39 1.00 7.95
CA PHE A 52 14.52 -0.28 7.23
C PHE A 52 15.04 -1.42 8.11
N LYS A 53 15.75 -1.10 9.20
CA LYS A 53 16.14 -2.07 10.25
C LYS A 53 15.06 -2.31 11.30
N SER A 54 13.90 -1.66 11.20
CA SER A 54 12.84 -1.66 12.22
C SER A 54 13.26 -1.04 13.57
N GLU A 55 14.32 -0.25 13.58
CA GLU A 55 14.82 0.50 14.76
C GLU A 55 14.10 1.86 14.85
N MET A 56 12.78 1.83 15.13
CA MET A 56 11.92 3.01 15.03
C MET A 56 12.28 4.13 16.01
N ASP A 57 12.73 3.80 17.23
CA ASP A 57 13.13 4.79 18.22
C ASP A 57 14.38 5.56 17.78
N SER A 58 15.36 4.85 17.20
CA SER A 58 16.56 5.46 16.65
C SER A 58 16.26 6.36 15.45
N ALA A 59 15.34 5.93 14.58
CA ALA A 59 14.86 6.74 13.46
C ALA A 59 14.19 8.02 13.95
N LYS A 60 13.27 7.92 14.93
CA LYS A 60 12.56 9.04 15.51
C LYS A 60 13.50 10.04 16.17
N LEU A 61 14.41 9.55 17.03
CA LEU A 61 15.41 10.40 17.69
C LEU A 61 16.29 11.19 16.68
N SER A 62 16.67 10.53 15.58
CA SER A 62 17.48 11.18 14.54
C SER A 62 16.70 12.30 13.84
N MET A 63 15.43 12.10 13.55
CA MET A 63 14.55 13.12 12.97
C MET A 63 14.30 14.28 13.93
N ASP A 64 14.06 14.01 15.23
CA ASP A 64 13.82 15.02 16.24
C ASP A 64 15.07 15.93 16.41
N ARG A 65 16.26 15.34 16.40
CA ARG A 65 17.52 16.11 16.42
C ARG A 65 17.69 16.99 15.18
N ALA A 66 17.32 16.48 14.00
CA ALA A 66 17.42 17.28 12.77
C ALA A 66 16.39 18.43 12.78
N GLU A 67 15.18 18.21 13.31
CA GLU A 67 14.17 19.27 13.43
C GLU A 67 14.60 20.37 14.41
N VAL A 68 15.14 20.00 15.58
CA VAL A 68 15.68 20.99 16.56
C VAL A 68 16.77 21.87 15.92
N PHE A 69 17.61 21.30 15.07
CA PHE A 69 18.58 22.10 14.31
C PHE A 69 17.89 23.08 13.35
N CYS A 70 16.88 22.61 12.60
CA CYS A 70 16.14 23.46 11.68
C CYS A 70 15.41 24.61 12.39
N ASP A 71 14.83 24.34 13.58
CA ASP A 71 14.13 25.34 14.40
C ASP A 71 15.06 26.46 14.90
N GLY A 72 16.33 26.13 15.12
CA GLY A 72 17.36 27.09 15.55
C GLY A 72 18.14 27.76 14.42
N ALA A 73 17.96 27.33 13.16
CA ALA A 73 18.70 27.85 12.02
C ALA A 73 18.01 29.04 11.36
N GLU A 74 18.80 29.91 10.71
CA GLU A 74 18.23 30.97 9.88
C GLU A 74 17.43 30.38 8.71
N PRO A 75 16.19 30.86 8.45
CA PRO A 75 15.35 30.37 7.39
C PRO A 75 16.03 30.46 6.01
N SER A 76 16.09 29.34 5.31
CA SER A 76 16.69 29.27 3.96
C SER A 76 16.06 28.16 3.14
N SER A 77 16.30 28.18 1.83
CA SER A 77 15.82 27.09 0.95
C SER A 77 16.43 25.74 1.31
N LEU A 78 17.67 25.70 1.79
CA LEU A 78 18.34 24.46 2.24
C LEU A 78 17.73 23.92 3.53
N ILE A 79 17.34 24.78 4.47
CA ILE A 79 16.63 24.38 5.69
C ILE A 79 15.22 23.86 5.33
N ASN A 80 14.55 24.49 4.35
CA ASN A 80 13.26 23.97 3.86
C ASN A 80 13.42 22.58 3.21
N ASP A 81 14.50 22.33 2.48
CA ASP A 81 14.78 20.99 1.93
C ASP A 81 14.95 19.94 3.04
N LEU A 82 15.64 20.29 4.13
CA LEU A 82 15.82 19.42 5.28
C LEU A 82 14.51 19.15 6.01
N TYR A 83 13.68 20.17 6.26
CA TYR A 83 12.32 19.98 6.80
C TYR A 83 11.48 19.06 5.91
N ALA A 84 11.55 19.20 4.59
CA ALA A 84 10.82 18.35 3.66
C ALA A 84 11.22 16.88 3.82
N GLU A 85 12.51 16.58 3.97
CA GLU A 85 12.99 15.21 4.21
C GLU A 85 12.53 14.68 5.56
N ILE A 86 12.62 15.48 6.64
CA ILE A 86 12.17 15.09 7.98
C ILE A 86 10.69 14.74 7.97
N TYR A 87 9.84 15.62 7.43
CA TYR A 87 8.40 15.37 7.41
C TYR A 87 7.99 14.24 6.47
N ASN A 88 8.68 14.05 5.34
CA ASN A 88 8.47 12.88 4.48
C ASN A 88 8.80 11.57 5.22
N MET A 89 9.90 11.56 5.98
CA MET A 89 10.26 10.39 6.80
C MET A 89 9.27 10.15 7.94
N ARG A 90 8.80 11.20 8.63
CA ARG A 90 7.75 11.08 9.66
C ARG A 90 6.46 10.52 9.07
N GLY A 91 6.07 10.94 7.87
CA GLY A 91 4.95 10.38 7.14
C GLY A 91 5.10 8.88 6.93
N ASN A 92 6.25 8.43 6.47
CA ASN A 92 6.54 7.00 6.29
C ASN A 92 6.51 6.21 7.61
N VAL A 93 7.00 6.78 8.71
CA VAL A 93 6.89 6.16 10.04
C VAL A 93 5.42 6.04 10.47
N CYS A 94 4.63 7.11 10.29
CA CYS A 94 3.19 7.08 10.58
C CYS A 94 2.46 5.99 9.78
N VAL A 95 2.77 5.84 8.48
CA VAL A 95 2.19 4.77 7.64
C VAL A 95 2.52 3.39 8.22
N ARG A 96 3.77 3.14 8.62
CA ARG A 96 4.17 1.85 9.22
C ARG A 96 3.51 1.57 10.57
N GLN A 97 3.13 2.61 11.31
CA GLN A 97 2.44 2.51 12.59
C GLN A 97 0.91 2.49 12.46
N GLY A 98 0.36 2.52 11.23
CA GLY A 98 -1.08 2.59 10.99
C GLY A 98 -1.72 3.96 11.32
N LEU A 99 -0.90 5.00 11.57
CA LEU A 99 -1.36 6.35 11.89
C LEU A 99 -1.65 7.14 10.60
N THR A 100 -2.66 6.72 9.86
CA THR A 100 -2.94 7.20 8.49
C THR A 100 -3.21 8.70 8.42
N ASP A 101 -4.06 9.26 9.31
CA ASP A 101 -4.35 10.71 9.33
C ASP A 101 -3.10 11.54 9.62
N SER A 102 -2.26 11.07 10.54
CA SER A 102 -0.98 11.72 10.86
C SER A 102 -0.02 11.67 9.68
N SER A 103 -0.06 10.61 8.88
CA SER A 103 0.78 10.50 7.68
C SER A 103 0.41 11.55 6.63
N VAL A 104 -0.89 11.81 6.41
CA VAL A 104 -1.37 12.87 5.51
C VAL A 104 -0.82 14.23 5.94
N VAL A 105 -0.91 14.55 7.24
CA VAL A 105 -0.40 15.83 7.78
C VAL A 105 1.11 15.96 7.55
N CYS A 106 1.85 14.88 7.81
CA CYS A 106 3.31 14.89 7.61
C CYS A 106 3.69 15.05 6.14
N PHE A 107 3.08 14.30 5.23
CA PHE A 107 3.39 14.43 3.81
C PHE A 107 2.95 15.77 3.23
N GLN A 108 1.84 16.35 3.71
CA GLN A 108 1.44 17.71 3.32
C GLN A 108 2.50 18.74 3.72
N LYS A 109 3.00 18.68 4.97
CA LYS A 109 4.11 19.55 5.41
C LYS A 109 5.37 19.32 4.58
N ALA A 110 5.72 18.06 4.29
CA ALA A 110 6.87 17.73 3.45
C ALA A 110 6.75 18.39 2.07
N PHE A 111 5.58 18.33 1.46
CA PHE A 111 5.30 18.95 0.18
C PHE A 111 5.42 20.47 0.25
N ASP A 112 4.82 21.12 1.26
CA ASP A 112 4.84 22.57 1.43
C ASP A 112 6.27 23.11 1.66
N TYR A 113 7.09 22.40 2.43
CA TYR A 113 8.50 22.74 2.61
C TYR A 113 9.30 22.50 1.32
N ARG A 114 9.06 21.40 0.59
CA ARG A 114 9.75 21.14 -0.67
C ARG A 114 9.49 22.20 -1.73
N LEU A 115 8.28 22.78 -1.77
CA LEU A 115 7.97 23.90 -2.66
C LEU A 115 8.77 25.17 -2.35
N LYS A 116 9.17 25.37 -1.08
CA LYS A 116 9.99 26.51 -0.61
C LYS A 116 11.49 26.21 -0.66
N GLY A 117 11.86 24.95 -0.86
CA GLY A 117 13.23 24.49 -0.94
C GLY A 117 13.91 24.82 -2.28
N SER A 118 15.20 24.49 -2.35
CA SER A 118 16.02 24.61 -3.56
C SER A 118 15.92 23.38 -4.46
N ASN A 119 15.68 22.21 -3.90
CA ASN A 119 15.58 20.94 -4.61
C ASN A 119 14.12 20.54 -4.83
N ARG A 120 13.67 20.53 -6.08
CA ARG A 120 12.31 20.13 -6.47
C ARG A 120 12.20 18.71 -7.02
N ASP A 121 13.32 17.99 -7.12
CA ASP A 121 13.37 16.69 -7.79
C ASP A 121 12.50 15.62 -7.10
N MET A 122 12.28 15.77 -5.79
CA MET A 122 11.46 14.84 -4.99
C MET A 122 9.96 15.20 -4.94
N LEU A 123 9.49 16.22 -5.67
CA LEU A 123 8.08 16.62 -5.62
C LEU A 123 7.13 15.53 -6.11
N HIS A 124 7.54 14.76 -7.12
CA HIS A 124 6.74 13.64 -7.60
C HIS A 124 6.60 12.54 -6.55
N ASP A 125 7.70 12.14 -5.87
CA ASP A 125 7.68 11.11 -4.82
C ASP A 125 6.82 11.52 -3.62
N ILE A 126 6.98 12.77 -3.14
CA ILE A 126 6.17 13.28 -2.03
C ILE A 126 4.69 13.33 -2.42
N SER A 127 4.39 13.67 -3.67
CA SER A 127 3.02 13.67 -4.18
C SER A 127 2.43 12.26 -4.25
N ILE A 128 3.22 11.24 -4.61
CA ILE A 128 2.83 9.83 -4.56
C ILE A 128 2.54 9.42 -3.12
N ASN A 129 3.46 9.68 -2.19
CA ASN A 129 3.28 9.35 -0.77
C ASN A 129 2.01 10.00 -0.18
N LEU A 130 1.72 11.24 -0.56
CA LEU A 130 0.51 11.94 -0.13
C LEU A 130 -0.76 11.35 -0.77
N ALA A 131 -0.69 10.94 -2.03
CA ALA A 131 -1.78 10.23 -2.70
C ALA A 131 -2.08 8.89 -2.01
N ASP A 132 -1.04 8.09 -1.73
CA ASP A 132 -1.15 6.81 -1.01
C ASP A 132 -1.78 7.00 0.38
N ALA A 133 -1.38 8.06 1.10
CA ALA A 133 -1.94 8.36 2.41
C ALA A 133 -3.43 8.72 2.33
N PHE A 134 -3.86 9.50 1.33
CA PHE A 134 -5.28 9.78 1.10
C PHE A 134 -6.07 8.52 0.71
N VAL A 135 -5.52 7.65 -0.12
CA VAL A 135 -6.15 6.38 -0.48
C VAL A 135 -6.38 5.51 0.76
N ARG A 136 -5.36 5.40 1.63
CA ARG A 136 -5.47 4.64 2.90
C ARG A 136 -6.52 5.18 3.87
N THR A 137 -6.84 6.48 3.78
CA THR A 137 -7.92 7.11 4.56
C THR A 137 -9.27 7.08 3.84
N GLY A 138 -9.39 6.39 2.70
CA GLY A 138 -10.63 6.29 1.90
C GLY A 138 -10.96 7.55 1.09
N HIS A 139 -10.07 8.54 1.03
CA HIS A 139 -10.25 9.75 0.24
C HIS A 139 -9.73 9.56 -1.19
N TYR A 140 -10.38 8.69 -1.95
CA TYR A 140 -9.97 8.31 -3.30
C TYR A 140 -9.92 9.46 -4.29
N ASP A 141 -10.83 10.45 -4.17
CA ASP A 141 -10.83 11.68 -4.97
C ASP A 141 -9.55 12.49 -4.79
N LYS A 142 -9.13 12.69 -3.54
CA LYS A 142 -7.87 13.37 -3.21
C LYS A 142 -6.66 12.53 -3.64
N GLY A 143 -6.73 11.22 -3.45
CA GLY A 143 -5.71 10.28 -3.93
C GLY A 143 -5.48 10.44 -5.44
N ALA A 144 -6.54 10.38 -6.25
CA ALA A 144 -6.48 10.59 -7.70
C ALA A 144 -5.91 11.97 -8.07
N MET A 145 -6.34 13.02 -7.37
CA MET A 145 -5.82 14.38 -7.59
C MET A 145 -4.31 14.45 -7.37
N TRP A 146 -3.81 13.86 -6.26
CA TRP A 146 -2.38 13.90 -5.93
C TRP A 146 -1.53 13.02 -6.84
N TYR A 147 -2.02 11.85 -7.27
CA TYR A 147 -1.33 11.05 -8.30
C TYR A 147 -1.25 11.79 -9.64
N ARG A 148 -2.34 12.46 -10.09
CA ARG A 148 -2.28 13.30 -11.31
C ARG A 148 -1.28 14.44 -11.16
N LYS A 149 -1.18 15.03 -9.97
CA LYS A 149 -0.18 16.06 -9.67
C LYS A 149 1.24 15.47 -9.72
N ALA A 150 1.44 14.26 -9.17
CA ALA A 150 2.70 13.53 -9.29
C ALA A 150 3.08 13.30 -10.76
N LEU A 151 2.13 12.89 -11.60
CA LEU A 151 2.35 12.71 -13.04
C LEU A 151 2.76 14.02 -13.74
N SER A 152 2.11 15.14 -13.41
CA SER A 152 2.51 16.46 -13.91
C SER A 152 3.94 16.85 -13.49
N TYR A 153 4.36 16.48 -12.26
CA TYR A 153 5.75 16.65 -11.85
C TYR A 153 6.70 15.70 -12.59
N CYS A 154 6.30 14.46 -12.86
CA CYS A 154 7.09 13.56 -13.69
C CYS A 154 7.37 14.17 -15.07
N ASP A 155 6.40 14.85 -15.69
CA ASP A 155 6.57 15.52 -16.97
C ASP A 155 7.50 16.74 -16.86
N SER A 156 7.27 17.61 -15.89
CA SER A 156 8.04 18.85 -15.72
C SER A 156 9.49 18.60 -15.32
N LEU A 157 9.74 17.56 -14.52
CA LEU A 157 11.07 17.13 -14.08
C LEU A 157 11.73 16.14 -15.05
N LYS A 158 11.03 15.77 -16.13
CA LYS A 158 11.50 14.80 -17.14
C LYS A 158 11.89 13.45 -16.54
N ILE A 159 11.11 12.99 -15.56
CA ILE A 159 11.30 11.66 -14.95
C ILE A 159 11.14 10.61 -16.05
N PRO A 160 12.11 9.69 -16.21
CA PRO A 160 12.05 8.64 -17.19
C PRO A 160 10.79 7.77 -17.06
N GLU A 161 10.25 7.32 -18.19
CA GLU A 161 9.00 6.55 -18.25
C GLU A 161 9.04 5.30 -17.36
N GLU A 162 10.20 4.62 -17.31
CA GLU A 162 10.42 3.43 -16.48
C GLU A 162 10.33 3.68 -14.97
N LYS A 163 10.42 4.93 -14.51
CA LYS A 163 10.26 5.31 -13.11
C LYS A 163 8.85 5.79 -12.76
N ARG A 164 7.92 5.81 -13.73
CA ARG A 164 6.54 6.29 -13.54
C ARG A 164 5.57 5.18 -13.12
N PHE A 165 6.01 3.93 -13.06
CA PHE A 165 5.18 2.81 -12.65
C PHE A 165 4.37 3.07 -11.36
N PRO A 166 4.95 3.63 -10.25
CA PRO A 166 4.20 3.88 -9.03
C PRO A 166 3.00 4.82 -9.23
N VAL A 167 3.13 5.82 -10.12
CA VAL A 167 2.03 6.76 -10.41
C VAL A 167 0.94 6.09 -11.23
N TYR A 168 1.30 5.36 -12.29
CA TYR A 168 0.31 4.66 -13.10
C TYR A 168 -0.43 3.59 -12.31
N TYR A 169 0.33 2.82 -11.53
CA TYR A 169 -0.22 1.83 -10.63
C TYR A 169 -1.18 2.45 -9.62
N GLY A 170 -0.77 3.53 -8.94
CA GLY A 170 -1.61 4.22 -7.96
C GLY A 170 -2.90 4.78 -8.57
N LEU A 171 -2.84 5.37 -9.77
CA LEU A 171 -4.03 5.83 -10.49
C LEU A 171 -4.95 4.65 -10.86
N ALA A 172 -4.38 3.54 -11.36
CA ALA A 172 -5.17 2.36 -11.67
C ALA A 172 -5.91 1.81 -10.43
N GLN A 173 -5.23 1.76 -9.27
CA GLN A 173 -5.82 1.34 -8.00
C GLN A 173 -6.98 2.26 -7.58
N VAL A 174 -6.76 3.56 -7.59
CA VAL A 174 -7.80 4.54 -7.22
C VAL A 174 -9.01 4.43 -8.12
N TYR A 175 -8.82 4.32 -9.44
CA TYR A 175 -9.94 4.18 -10.36
C TYR A 175 -10.65 2.82 -10.24
N MET A 176 -9.94 1.78 -9.82
CA MET A 176 -10.54 0.49 -9.46
C MET A 176 -11.50 0.64 -8.28
N GLU A 177 -11.07 1.31 -7.19
CA GLU A 177 -11.91 1.58 -6.01
C GLU A 177 -13.13 2.44 -6.36
N LEU A 178 -12.97 3.41 -7.25
CA LEU A 178 -14.03 4.27 -7.76
C LEU A 178 -14.95 3.57 -8.79
N ARG A 179 -14.68 2.29 -9.12
CA ARG A 179 -15.40 1.52 -10.15
C ARG A 179 -15.34 2.14 -11.56
N ASP A 180 -14.41 3.05 -11.81
CA ASP A 180 -14.12 3.54 -13.15
C ASP A 180 -13.12 2.62 -13.86
N PHE A 181 -13.62 1.50 -14.33
CA PHE A 181 -12.78 0.47 -14.96
C PHE A 181 -12.18 0.91 -16.29
N THR A 182 -12.73 1.92 -16.95
CA THR A 182 -12.15 2.50 -18.17
C THR A 182 -10.83 3.20 -17.87
N SER A 183 -10.84 4.11 -16.90
CA SER A 183 -9.62 4.79 -16.46
C SER A 183 -8.65 3.83 -15.79
N CYS A 184 -9.14 2.87 -15.00
CA CYS A 184 -8.33 1.81 -14.42
C CYS A 184 -7.56 1.02 -15.49
N ASP A 185 -8.23 0.58 -16.54
CA ASP A 185 -7.60 -0.15 -17.66
C ASP A 185 -6.56 0.70 -18.38
N HIS A 186 -6.88 1.97 -18.65
CA HIS A 186 -5.94 2.90 -19.29
C HIS A 186 -4.61 3.00 -18.51
N TYR A 187 -4.66 3.17 -17.19
CA TYR A 187 -3.44 3.30 -16.39
C TYR A 187 -2.70 1.97 -16.22
N TYR A 188 -3.40 0.83 -16.16
CA TYR A 188 -2.74 -0.48 -16.23
C TYR A 188 -2.07 -0.73 -17.57
N GLU A 189 -2.61 -0.25 -18.69
CA GLU A 189 -1.97 -0.33 -20.00
C GLU A 189 -0.70 0.52 -20.07
N LEU A 190 -0.70 1.73 -19.47
CA LEU A 190 0.51 2.54 -19.34
C LEU A 190 1.57 1.84 -18.49
N ALA A 191 1.19 1.25 -17.36
CA ALA A 191 2.08 0.47 -16.53
C ALA A 191 2.64 -0.76 -17.27
N ALA A 192 1.80 -1.47 -18.06
CA ALA A 192 2.19 -2.63 -18.82
C ALA A 192 3.33 -2.38 -19.83
N ARG A 193 3.43 -1.16 -20.36
CA ARG A 193 4.53 -0.78 -21.28
C ARG A 193 5.90 -0.88 -20.64
N GLN A 194 5.96 -0.84 -19.31
CA GLN A 194 7.19 -0.93 -18.54
C GLN A 194 7.44 -2.34 -17.97
N TYR A 195 6.53 -3.30 -18.21
CA TYR A 195 6.54 -4.62 -17.58
C TYR A 195 7.90 -5.33 -17.65
N ASP A 196 8.55 -5.32 -18.81
CA ASP A 196 9.85 -6.00 -18.99
C ASP A 196 10.97 -5.39 -18.14
N LYS A 197 10.89 -4.10 -17.84
CA LYS A 197 11.86 -3.34 -17.05
C LYS A 197 11.57 -3.38 -15.53
N MET A 198 10.38 -3.83 -15.13
CA MET A 198 9.98 -3.93 -13.72
C MET A 198 10.83 -4.96 -12.99
N LEU A 199 11.11 -4.68 -11.72
CA LEU A 199 11.66 -5.66 -10.80
C LEU A 199 10.64 -6.81 -10.55
N PRO A 200 11.10 -8.01 -10.13
CA PRO A 200 10.19 -9.14 -9.88
C PRO A 200 9.02 -8.80 -8.96
N PHE A 201 9.29 -8.06 -7.89
CA PHE A 201 8.25 -7.61 -6.95
C PHE A 201 7.24 -6.65 -7.60
N GLU A 202 7.69 -5.71 -8.43
CA GLU A 202 6.81 -4.78 -9.16
C GLU A 202 5.94 -5.52 -10.19
N LYS A 203 6.53 -6.53 -10.88
CA LYS A 203 5.79 -7.42 -11.79
C LYS A 203 4.68 -8.18 -11.07
N HIS A 204 4.99 -8.68 -9.87
CA HIS A 204 3.99 -9.36 -9.04
C HIS A 204 2.87 -8.39 -8.64
N ILE A 205 3.21 -7.20 -8.13
CA ILE A 205 2.22 -6.16 -7.79
C ILE A 205 1.32 -5.87 -8.99
N TYR A 206 1.91 -5.65 -10.17
CA TYR A 206 1.15 -5.40 -11.40
C TYR A 206 0.19 -6.54 -11.72
N LEU A 207 0.68 -7.79 -11.75
CA LEU A 207 -0.13 -8.96 -12.12
C LEU A 207 -1.24 -9.21 -11.09
N ASN A 208 -0.91 -9.19 -9.80
CA ASN A 208 -1.86 -9.47 -8.74
C ASN A 208 -2.99 -8.42 -8.72
N ASN A 209 -2.66 -7.15 -8.81
CA ASN A 209 -3.67 -6.09 -8.76
C ASN A 209 -4.42 -5.91 -10.08
N ARG A 210 -3.81 -6.27 -11.21
CA ARG A 210 -4.56 -6.40 -12.46
C ARG A 210 -5.59 -7.53 -12.35
N GLY A 211 -5.24 -8.64 -11.72
CA GLY A 211 -6.18 -9.71 -11.35
C GLY A 211 -7.33 -9.20 -10.48
N ASN A 212 -7.03 -8.41 -9.46
CA ASN A 212 -8.04 -7.77 -8.60
C ASN A 212 -8.99 -6.87 -9.42
N SER A 213 -8.48 -6.11 -10.40
CA SER A 213 -9.33 -5.25 -11.22
C SER A 213 -10.36 -6.03 -12.04
N TYR A 214 -10.01 -7.22 -12.52
CA TYR A 214 -10.96 -8.14 -13.16
C TYR A 214 -11.89 -8.80 -12.15
N TYR A 215 -11.38 -9.20 -10.98
CA TYR A 215 -12.16 -9.75 -9.89
C TYR A 215 -13.30 -8.80 -9.46
N PHE A 216 -13.00 -7.51 -9.25
CA PHE A 216 -14.00 -6.53 -8.80
C PHE A 216 -15.08 -6.20 -9.85
N ARG A 217 -14.86 -6.51 -11.12
CA ARG A 217 -15.87 -6.41 -12.17
C ARG A 217 -16.53 -7.75 -12.50
N ALA A 218 -16.32 -8.76 -11.64
CA ALA A 218 -16.82 -10.14 -11.80
C ALA A 218 -16.36 -10.86 -13.07
N ASP A 219 -15.25 -10.40 -13.68
CA ASP A 219 -14.59 -11.09 -14.80
C ASP A 219 -13.57 -12.10 -14.24
N TYR A 220 -14.10 -13.15 -13.62
CA TYR A 220 -13.30 -14.17 -12.93
C TYR A 220 -12.34 -14.94 -13.84
N PRO A 221 -12.70 -15.28 -15.11
CA PRO A 221 -11.74 -15.93 -16.01
C PRO A 221 -10.47 -15.13 -16.21
N ASN A 222 -10.58 -13.84 -16.49
CA ASN A 222 -9.43 -12.95 -16.63
C ASN A 222 -8.71 -12.74 -15.28
N ALA A 223 -9.43 -12.62 -14.18
CA ALA A 223 -8.82 -12.54 -12.84
C ALA A 223 -7.94 -13.76 -12.56
N LEU A 224 -8.44 -14.99 -12.81
CA LEU A 224 -7.68 -16.22 -12.63
C LEU A 224 -6.44 -16.29 -13.53
N GLU A 225 -6.51 -15.79 -14.76
CA GLU A 225 -5.36 -15.75 -15.67
C GLU A 225 -4.23 -14.89 -15.07
N PHE A 226 -4.55 -13.70 -14.60
CA PHE A 226 -3.56 -12.80 -13.99
C PHE A 226 -3.03 -13.32 -12.67
N PHE A 227 -3.87 -13.86 -11.79
CA PHE A 227 -3.43 -14.47 -10.53
C PHE A 227 -2.52 -15.69 -10.77
N ARG A 228 -2.81 -16.54 -11.77
CA ARG A 228 -1.92 -17.66 -12.12
C ARG A 228 -0.55 -17.19 -12.61
N LYS A 229 -0.50 -16.12 -13.42
CA LYS A 229 0.77 -15.50 -13.85
C LYS A 229 1.52 -14.94 -12.64
N SER A 230 0.82 -14.30 -11.72
CA SER A 230 1.36 -13.75 -10.47
C SER A 230 1.95 -14.86 -9.59
N LEU A 231 1.20 -15.95 -9.40
CA LEU A 231 1.62 -17.11 -8.62
C LEU A 231 2.87 -17.78 -9.22
N LEU A 232 2.88 -17.98 -10.55
CA LEU A 232 4.04 -18.56 -11.24
C LEU A 232 5.29 -17.70 -11.04
N LEU A 233 5.13 -16.38 -11.13
CA LEU A 233 6.23 -15.44 -10.89
C LEU A 233 6.71 -15.52 -9.44
N ALA A 234 5.83 -15.46 -8.45
CA ALA A 234 6.20 -15.51 -7.05
C ALA A 234 6.97 -16.80 -6.72
N ARG A 235 6.51 -17.95 -7.20
CA ARG A 235 7.18 -19.25 -7.05
C ARG A 235 8.58 -19.33 -7.68
N SER A 236 8.90 -18.43 -8.60
CA SER A 236 10.23 -18.39 -9.24
C SER A 236 11.28 -17.66 -8.38
N TYR A 237 10.87 -17.02 -7.26
CA TYR A 237 11.72 -16.22 -6.39
C TYR A 237 11.53 -16.63 -4.91
N PRO A 238 12.55 -17.21 -4.27
CA PRO A 238 12.43 -17.70 -2.87
C PRO A 238 12.10 -16.62 -1.82
N ASP A 239 12.41 -15.37 -2.11
CA ASP A 239 12.14 -14.21 -1.25
C ASP A 239 10.71 -13.66 -1.41
N MET A 240 9.88 -14.24 -2.29
CA MET A 240 8.50 -13.85 -2.55
C MET A 240 7.46 -14.83 -1.98
N ILE A 241 7.80 -15.51 -0.88
CA ILE A 241 6.90 -16.50 -0.28
C ILE A 241 5.60 -15.89 0.27
N PHE A 242 5.64 -14.65 0.76
CA PHE A 242 4.45 -13.94 1.20
C PHE A 242 3.51 -13.66 0.02
N GLU A 243 4.05 -13.20 -1.10
CA GLU A 243 3.35 -12.88 -2.34
C GLU A 243 2.75 -14.14 -2.98
N GLU A 244 3.46 -15.28 -2.87
CA GLU A 244 2.94 -16.58 -3.30
C GLU A 244 1.64 -16.91 -2.57
N HIS A 245 1.67 -16.93 -1.24
CA HIS A 245 0.50 -17.30 -0.43
C HIS A 245 -0.62 -16.25 -0.48
N LEU A 246 -0.30 -14.96 -0.65
CA LEU A 246 -1.31 -13.93 -0.91
C LEU A 246 -2.05 -14.20 -2.23
N THR A 247 -1.33 -14.59 -3.27
CA THR A 247 -1.93 -14.90 -4.57
C THR A 247 -2.75 -16.20 -4.51
N GLU A 248 -2.31 -17.20 -3.75
CA GLU A 248 -3.09 -18.41 -3.49
C GLU A 248 -4.43 -18.09 -2.81
N MET A 249 -4.43 -17.16 -1.85
CA MET A 249 -5.65 -16.70 -1.19
C MET A 249 -6.61 -16.03 -2.18
N ASN A 250 -6.10 -15.15 -3.07
CA ASN A 250 -6.90 -14.50 -4.11
C ASN A 250 -7.49 -15.51 -5.12
N LEU A 251 -6.71 -16.54 -5.49
CA LEU A 251 -7.22 -17.66 -6.31
C LEU A 251 -8.33 -18.42 -5.59
N GLY A 252 -8.13 -18.73 -4.31
CA GLY A 252 -9.12 -19.43 -3.50
C GLY A 252 -10.44 -18.68 -3.44
N GLU A 253 -10.42 -17.37 -3.19
CA GLU A 253 -11.61 -16.53 -3.19
C GLU A 253 -12.29 -16.47 -4.56
N THR A 254 -11.50 -16.28 -5.62
CA THR A 254 -12.06 -16.24 -6.97
C THR A 254 -12.80 -17.55 -7.31
N PHE A 255 -12.24 -18.69 -6.93
CA PHE A 255 -12.89 -19.98 -7.09
C PHE A 255 -14.15 -20.13 -6.22
N LEU A 256 -14.17 -19.56 -4.99
CA LEU A 256 -15.40 -19.52 -4.17
C LEU A 256 -16.53 -18.78 -4.88
N LEU A 257 -16.24 -17.62 -5.49
CA LEU A 257 -17.24 -16.84 -6.22
C LEU A 257 -17.72 -17.54 -7.50
N MET A 258 -16.87 -18.36 -8.12
CA MET A 258 -17.23 -19.22 -9.24
C MET A 258 -17.94 -20.51 -8.83
N ASN A 259 -18.18 -20.74 -7.55
CA ASN A 259 -18.73 -21.95 -6.97
C ASN A 259 -17.91 -23.22 -7.26
N GLN A 260 -16.60 -23.06 -7.46
CA GLN A 260 -15.64 -24.16 -7.67
C GLN A 260 -15.02 -24.56 -6.32
N VAL A 261 -15.81 -25.23 -5.48
CA VAL A 261 -15.54 -25.48 -4.06
C VAL A 261 -14.24 -26.25 -3.83
N ASP A 262 -13.95 -27.27 -4.65
CA ASP A 262 -12.73 -28.08 -4.51
C ASP A 262 -11.46 -27.28 -4.81
N SER A 263 -11.48 -26.47 -5.87
CA SER A 263 -10.38 -25.59 -6.22
C SER A 263 -10.17 -24.51 -5.16
N ALA A 264 -11.24 -23.94 -4.64
CA ALA A 264 -11.19 -22.98 -3.55
C ALA A 264 -10.56 -23.60 -2.29
N ALA A 265 -11.02 -24.79 -1.89
CA ALA A 265 -10.48 -25.51 -0.74
C ALA A 265 -8.98 -25.80 -0.91
N TYR A 266 -8.56 -26.20 -2.12
CA TYR A 266 -7.14 -26.46 -2.40
C TYR A 266 -6.27 -25.22 -2.14
N TYR A 267 -6.59 -24.08 -2.75
CA TYR A 267 -5.79 -22.87 -2.62
C TYR A 267 -5.85 -22.25 -1.23
N LEU A 268 -7.01 -22.19 -0.58
CA LEU A 268 -7.15 -21.66 0.78
C LEU A 268 -6.42 -22.50 1.82
N ASN A 269 -6.32 -23.82 1.64
CA ASN A 269 -5.55 -24.69 2.52
C ASN A 269 -4.04 -24.50 2.30
N LEU A 270 -3.56 -24.28 1.06
CA LEU A 270 -2.13 -24.05 0.78
C LEU A 270 -1.59 -22.84 1.56
N CYS A 271 -2.31 -21.73 1.58
CA CYS A 271 -1.85 -20.51 2.24
C CYS A 271 -2.12 -20.48 3.77
N SER A 272 -2.99 -21.38 4.28
CA SER A 272 -3.46 -21.32 5.67
C SER A 272 -2.32 -21.49 6.69
N ASP A 273 -1.49 -22.51 6.53
CA ASP A 273 -0.42 -22.81 7.48
C ASP A 273 0.63 -21.68 7.50
N PHE A 274 0.94 -21.11 6.35
CA PHE A 274 1.86 -19.99 6.25
C PHE A 274 1.37 -18.76 7.02
N PHE A 275 0.15 -18.27 6.74
CA PHE A 275 -0.36 -17.07 7.41
C PHE A 275 -0.53 -17.27 8.92
N ARG A 276 -0.86 -18.49 9.38
CA ARG A 276 -0.88 -18.81 10.80
C ARG A 276 0.51 -18.79 11.42
N SER A 277 1.52 -19.29 10.72
CA SER A 277 2.92 -19.34 11.21
C SER A 277 3.56 -17.96 11.40
N ILE A 278 3.17 -16.99 10.57
CA ILE A 278 3.67 -15.60 10.65
C ILE A 278 2.75 -14.66 11.46
N GLU A 279 1.64 -15.17 11.98
CA GLU A 279 0.65 -14.44 12.80
C GLU A 279 0.19 -13.10 12.18
N ASN A 280 0.09 -13.04 10.84
CA ASN A 280 -0.33 -11.82 10.15
C ASN A 280 -1.84 -11.60 10.33
N GLN A 281 -2.22 -10.69 11.22
CA GLN A 281 -3.59 -10.43 11.65
C GLN A 281 -4.52 -10.07 10.48
N THR A 282 -4.06 -9.24 9.54
CA THR A 282 -4.84 -8.82 8.38
C THR A 282 -5.10 -9.99 7.43
N ALA A 283 -4.05 -10.74 7.08
CA ALA A 283 -4.19 -11.91 6.21
C ALA A 283 -5.05 -13.01 6.85
N LEU A 284 -4.90 -13.22 8.16
CA LEU A 284 -5.73 -14.20 8.91
C LEU A 284 -7.19 -13.77 8.97
N TYR A 285 -7.49 -12.49 9.17
CA TYR A 285 -8.86 -11.99 9.11
C TYR A 285 -9.49 -12.32 7.75
N TYR A 286 -8.77 -12.06 6.67
CA TYR A 286 -9.26 -12.28 5.31
C TYR A 286 -9.42 -13.78 5.00
N LEU A 287 -8.43 -14.59 5.35
CA LEU A 287 -8.45 -16.04 5.20
C LEU A 287 -9.60 -16.68 5.98
N ASP A 288 -9.77 -16.34 7.27
CA ASP A 288 -10.86 -16.88 8.10
C ASP A 288 -12.22 -16.50 7.51
N THR A 289 -12.35 -15.30 6.94
CA THR A 289 -13.56 -14.87 6.22
C THR A 289 -13.89 -15.83 5.07
N GLN A 290 -12.90 -16.19 4.28
CA GLN A 290 -13.09 -17.08 3.12
C GLN A 290 -13.31 -18.53 3.53
N LEU A 291 -12.68 -18.98 4.61
CA LEU A 291 -12.92 -20.32 5.16
C LEU A 291 -14.32 -20.48 5.77
N ILE A 292 -14.97 -19.40 6.23
CA ILE A 292 -16.37 -19.40 6.63
C ILE A 292 -17.25 -19.68 5.41
N GLU A 293 -17.07 -18.90 4.33
CA GLU A 293 -17.84 -19.09 3.09
C GLU A 293 -17.60 -20.46 2.46
N LEU A 294 -16.36 -20.94 2.47
CA LEU A 294 -16.03 -22.29 2.00
C LEU A 294 -16.85 -23.36 2.74
N ALA A 295 -16.94 -23.25 4.07
CA ALA A 295 -17.72 -24.19 4.88
C ALA A 295 -19.23 -24.12 4.55
N LEU A 296 -19.76 -22.93 4.28
CA LEU A 296 -21.15 -22.75 3.84
C LEU A 296 -21.39 -23.42 2.49
N LYS A 297 -20.51 -23.19 1.51
CA LYS A 297 -20.61 -23.83 0.18
C LYS A 297 -20.44 -25.35 0.21
N GLN A 298 -19.81 -25.88 1.26
CA GLN A 298 -19.72 -27.31 1.55
C GLN A 298 -20.96 -27.84 2.30
N ASN A 299 -21.99 -27.01 2.52
CA ASN A 299 -23.18 -27.31 3.33
C ASN A 299 -22.83 -27.75 4.77
N ASN A 300 -21.71 -27.25 5.32
CA ASN A 300 -21.24 -27.61 6.65
C ASN A 300 -21.41 -26.44 7.65
N LEU A 301 -22.67 -26.22 8.08
CA LEU A 301 -23.03 -25.15 9.01
C LEU A 301 -22.30 -25.25 10.36
N SER A 302 -22.03 -26.50 10.83
CA SER A 302 -21.29 -26.69 12.07
C SER A 302 -19.82 -26.22 11.97
N LEU A 303 -19.18 -26.50 10.84
CA LEU A 303 -17.83 -26.00 10.54
C LEU A 303 -17.82 -24.49 10.35
N ALA A 304 -18.78 -23.93 9.62
CA ALA A 304 -18.92 -22.49 9.46
C ALA A 304 -19.05 -21.79 10.83
N ARG A 305 -19.90 -22.29 11.73
CA ARG A 305 -20.06 -21.78 13.10
C ARG A 305 -18.75 -21.85 13.89
N LYS A 306 -18.02 -22.98 13.80
CA LYS A 306 -16.72 -23.13 14.44
C LYS A 306 -15.72 -22.10 13.92
N ARG A 307 -15.61 -21.94 12.60
CA ARG A 307 -14.72 -20.95 11.96
C ARG A 307 -15.06 -19.52 12.41
N MET A 308 -16.33 -19.16 12.49
CA MET A 308 -16.77 -17.86 12.99
C MET A 308 -16.34 -17.62 14.44
N SER A 309 -16.45 -18.63 15.31
CA SER A 309 -16.07 -18.49 16.73
C SER A 309 -14.55 -18.42 16.96
N GLU A 310 -13.77 -18.94 16.03
CA GLU A 310 -12.30 -18.96 16.07
C GLU A 310 -11.67 -17.83 15.24
N ALA A 311 -12.47 -17.12 14.44
CA ALA A 311 -11.97 -16.09 13.52
C ALA A 311 -11.33 -14.90 14.25
N ILE A 312 -10.19 -14.48 13.73
CA ILE A 312 -9.44 -13.34 14.26
C ILE A 312 -10.23 -12.04 14.04
N GLN A 313 -10.15 -11.16 15.04
CA GLN A 313 -10.73 -9.83 15.01
C GLN A 313 -9.65 -8.79 15.35
N PRO A 314 -8.95 -8.24 14.35
CA PRO A 314 -7.98 -7.17 14.54
C PRO A 314 -8.63 -5.90 15.08
N ASP A 315 -7.84 -5.02 15.71
CA ASP A 315 -8.29 -3.71 16.19
C ASP A 315 -8.78 -2.79 15.06
N TYR A 316 -8.19 -2.94 13.89
CA TYR A 316 -8.60 -2.24 12.68
C TYR A 316 -8.75 -3.20 11.51
N VAL A 317 -9.85 -3.07 10.79
CA VAL A 317 -10.15 -3.81 9.55
C VAL A 317 -10.56 -2.81 8.47
N GLU A 318 -9.98 -2.95 7.30
CA GLU A 318 -10.37 -2.13 6.15
C GLU A 318 -11.85 -2.34 5.81
N PRO A 319 -12.61 -1.26 5.47
CA PRO A 319 -14.04 -1.34 5.18
C PRO A 319 -14.42 -2.40 4.13
N ASN A 320 -13.63 -2.52 3.07
CA ASN A 320 -13.87 -3.53 2.03
C ASN A 320 -13.79 -4.97 2.57
N MET A 321 -12.80 -5.26 3.42
CA MET A 321 -12.67 -6.59 4.05
C MET A 321 -13.80 -6.86 5.03
N GLN A 322 -14.22 -5.85 5.79
CA GLN A 322 -15.36 -5.94 6.70
C GLN A 322 -16.66 -6.20 5.93
N HIS A 323 -16.86 -5.51 4.80
CA HIS A 323 -18.02 -5.70 3.93
C HIS A 323 -18.10 -7.15 3.40
N ILE A 324 -16.98 -7.74 2.99
CA ILE A 324 -16.93 -9.14 2.53
C ILE A 324 -17.31 -10.09 3.66
N ARG A 325 -16.73 -9.91 4.86
CA ARG A 325 -17.07 -10.75 6.02
C ARG A 325 -18.53 -10.62 6.41
N ASN A 326 -19.08 -9.42 6.46
CA ASN A 326 -20.49 -9.19 6.80
C ASN A 326 -21.43 -9.91 5.80
N ARG A 327 -21.09 -9.92 4.51
CA ARG A 327 -21.86 -10.64 3.49
C ARG A 327 -21.90 -12.15 3.77
N TYR A 328 -20.76 -12.73 4.17
CA TYR A 328 -20.70 -14.18 4.47
C TYR A 328 -21.38 -14.52 5.80
N LEU A 329 -21.28 -13.63 6.79
CA LEU A 329 -22.02 -13.78 8.05
C LEU A 329 -23.53 -13.64 7.83
N GLN A 330 -23.97 -12.69 6.99
CA GLN A 330 -25.37 -12.59 6.57
C GLN A 330 -25.84 -13.93 5.97
N HIS A 331 -25.11 -14.46 5.00
CA HIS A 331 -25.44 -15.76 4.38
C HIS A 331 -25.54 -16.89 5.41
N TYR A 332 -24.58 -17.00 6.35
CA TYR A 332 -24.66 -17.99 7.41
C TYR A 332 -25.96 -17.85 8.24
N PHE A 333 -26.32 -16.64 8.65
CA PHE A 333 -27.50 -16.42 9.48
C PHE A 333 -28.81 -16.61 8.71
N GLU A 334 -28.83 -16.40 7.40
CA GLU A 334 -29.95 -16.76 6.52
C GLU A 334 -30.14 -18.29 6.49
N GLU A 335 -29.06 -19.07 6.32
CA GLU A 335 -29.06 -20.52 6.26
C GLU A 335 -29.54 -21.17 7.60
N VAL A 336 -29.18 -20.57 8.74
CA VAL A 336 -29.64 -21.08 10.05
C VAL A 336 -30.98 -20.49 10.48
N GLY A 337 -31.61 -19.62 9.68
CA GLY A 337 -32.93 -19.03 9.93
C GLY A 337 -32.92 -17.89 10.97
N ASP A 338 -31.78 -17.35 11.35
CA ASP A 338 -31.68 -16.17 12.22
C ASP A 338 -31.71 -14.89 11.39
N PHE A 339 -32.89 -14.57 10.87
CA PHE A 339 -33.08 -13.39 10.00
C PHE A 339 -32.79 -12.05 10.72
N LYS A 340 -32.84 -12.02 12.04
CA LYS A 340 -32.49 -10.81 12.82
C LYS A 340 -30.99 -10.51 12.67
N GLN A 341 -30.15 -11.51 12.86
CA GLN A 341 -28.71 -11.37 12.68
C GLN A 341 -28.35 -11.15 11.20
N ALA A 342 -29.00 -11.83 10.28
CA ALA A 342 -28.79 -11.59 8.85
C ALA A 342 -29.07 -10.12 8.48
N TYR A 343 -30.20 -9.58 8.93
CA TYR A 343 -30.53 -8.16 8.72
C TYR A 343 -29.54 -7.21 9.38
N TYR A 344 -29.03 -7.54 10.56
CA TYR A 344 -27.98 -6.74 11.23
C TYR A 344 -26.75 -6.59 10.31
N TYR A 345 -26.21 -7.69 9.75
CA TYR A 345 -25.04 -7.64 8.88
C TYR A 345 -25.33 -6.94 7.54
N GLN A 346 -26.53 -7.07 7.00
CA GLN A 346 -26.96 -6.30 5.84
C GLN A 346 -26.92 -4.79 6.12
N MET A 347 -27.43 -4.35 7.26
CA MET A 347 -27.42 -2.94 7.66
C MET A 347 -26.01 -2.41 7.94
N GLU A 348 -25.13 -3.25 8.51
CA GLU A 348 -23.72 -2.86 8.68
C GLU A 348 -23.03 -2.63 7.33
N ASN A 349 -23.32 -3.46 6.32
CA ASN A 349 -22.80 -3.23 4.97
C ASN A 349 -23.37 -1.96 4.34
N GLN A 350 -24.67 -1.68 4.52
CA GLN A 350 -25.24 -0.41 4.06
C GLN A 350 -24.56 0.79 4.71
N ARG A 351 -24.20 0.74 6.00
CA ARG A 351 -23.46 1.81 6.68
C ARG A 351 -22.06 1.98 6.11
N ILE A 352 -21.37 0.89 5.75
CA ILE A 352 -20.06 0.96 5.09
C ILE A 352 -20.20 1.65 3.74
N ASP A 353 -21.19 1.26 2.93
CA ASP A 353 -21.45 1.85 1.62
C ASP A 353 -21.78 3.35 1.72
N ASP A 354 -22.62 3.73 2.70
CA ASP A 354 -23.01 5.13 2.93
C ASP A 354 -21.83 5.99 3.45
N SER A 355 -20.89 5.38 4.18
CA SER A 355 -19.71 6.06 4.74
C SER A 355 -18.56 6.21 3.74
N THR A 356 -18.54 5.38 2.70
CA THR A 356 -17.54 5.48 1.63
C THR A 356 -17.99 6.56 0.67
N PRO A 357 -17.33 7.75 0.63
CA PRO A 357 -17.77 8.83 -0.24
C PRO A 357 -17.63 8.37 -1.69
N VAL A 358 -18.71 7.98 -2.33
CA VAL A 358 -18.78 7.74 -3.78
C VAL A 358 -18.67 9.08 -4.46
N SER A 359 -17.49 9.63 -4.50
CA SER A 359 -17.19 10.89 -5.20
C SER A 359 -17.00 10.71 -6.70
N TYR A 360 -17.76 9.76 -7.29
CA TYR A 360 -17.75 9.50 -8.75
C TYR A 360 -18.14 10.75 -9.56
N THR A 361 -19.07 11.54 -9.03
CA THR A 361 -19.58 12.76 -9.69
C THR A 361 -18.54 13.88 -9.68
N HIS A 362 -17.70 13.98 -8.65
CA HIS A 362 -16.70 15.03 -8.53
C HIS A 362 -15.46 14.81 -9.42
N LEU A 363 -15.06 13.55 -9.66
CA LEU A 363 -13.91 13.26 -10.52
C LEU A 363 -14.19 13.56 -12.00
N ARG A 364 -15.40 13.27 -12.50
CA ARG A 364 -15.79 13.62 -13.88
C ARG A 364 -15.86 15.12 -14.12
N ALA A 365 -16.21 15.92 -13.10
CA ALA A 365 -16.26 17.39 -13.24
C ALA A 365 -14.87 18.02 -13.41
N HIS A 366 -13.80 17.33 -13.03
CA HIS A 366 -12.41 17.82 -13.16
C HIS A 366 -11.70 17.31 -14.43
N GLU A 367 -12.31 16.38 -15.18
CA GLU A 367 -11.76 15.85 -16.44
C GLU A 367 -12.21 16.64 -17.68
N THR A 368 -13.20 17.53 -17.53
CA THR A 368 -13.67 18.47 -18.55
C THR A 368 -13.12 19.87 -18.36
#